data_ad71d12929ca81a3ac634a948f997474
#
_entry.id   ad71d12929ca81a3ac634a948f997474
#
_cell.length_a   1.000
_cell.length_b   1.000
_cell.length_c   1.000
_cell.angle_alpha   90.00
_cell.angle_beta   90.00
_cell.angle_gamma   90.00
#
_symmetry.space_group_name_H-M   'P 1'
#
loop_
_entity.id
_entity.type
_entity.pdbx_description
1 polymer ?
#
loop_
_entity_poly.entity_id
_entity_poly.type
_entity_poly.pdbx_seq_one_letter_code
_entity_poly.pdbx_strand_id
1 'polypeptide(L)'
;KFKTNKITMRFTAPLSLDLISGRMLSASMLETANKGYPTAQVLRKHLAALYGADLSTHAYRRGQSHLVDVSLTYVRDEFLSKKNVLTAQILELLYQVIFNPLSNEDEFENNAFEIEKKQLLARLESELEDPFFFAHKELDQLFFQEESMQLVPRDLIARISEETSKSCYSSFQKMLKEDRIDLFFLGDFNEIEVLENLKKFNLTGRKETVNIQYQQGYSNVLREGIARKNLGQSILEMGYHSTIGYGDD
;
A
#
# COMPACT_ATOMS: atom_id res chain seq x y z
N LYS A 1 -6.98 -19.89 -18.45
CA LYS A 1 -5.79 -19.90 -17.56
C LYS A 1 -5.03 -18.60 -17.73
N PHE A 2 -4.64 -17.98 -16.63
CA PHE A 2 -3.82 -16.77 -16.65
C PHE A 2 -2.39 -17.08 -17.12
N LYS A 3 -1.77 -16.14 -17.84
CA LYS A 3 -0.36 -16.27 -18.31
C LYS A 3 0.65 -15.75 -17.30
N THR A 4 0.18 -15.09 -16.26
CA THR A 4 0.98 -14.47 -15.22
C THR A 4 0.67 -15.07 -13.85
N ASN A 5 1.66 -15.03 -12.98
CA ASN A 5 1.54 -15.25 -11.54
C ASN A 5 1.63 -13.90 -10.83
N LYS A 6 0.93 -13.77 -9.71
CA LYS A 6 1.02 -12.62 -8.82
C LYS A 6 1.23 -13.09 -7.39
N ILE A 7 2.22 -12.49 -6.71
CA ILE A 7 2.47 -12.65 -5.28
C ILE A 7 2.21 -11.31 -4.63
N THR A 8 1.41 -11.29 -3.57
CA THR A 8 1.18 -10.07 -2.78
C THR A 8 1.45 -10.35 -1.31
N MET A 9 2.33 -9.56 -0.71
CA MET A 9 2.53 -9.52 0.73
C MET A 9 1.80 -8.30 1.27
N ARG A 10 0.80 -8.55 2.12
CA ARG A 10 -0.07 -7.54 2.70
C ARG A 10 0.23 -7.35 4.16
N PHE A 11 0.43 -6.11 4.54
CA PHE A 11 0.55 -5.66 5.92
C PHE A 11 -0.74 -4.94 6.31
N THR A 12 -1.37 -5.39 7.39
CA THR A 12 -2.63 -4.84 7.87
C THR A 12 -2.49 -4.38 9.32
N ALA A 13 -2.81 -3.12 9.56
CA ALA A 13 -2.85 -2.51 10.88
C ALA A 13 -4.18 -1.77 11.11
N PRO A 14 -4.59 -1.50 12.36
CA PRO A 14 -5.64 -0.54 12.63
C PRO A 14 -5.33 0.82 12.01
N LEU A 15 -6.34 1.50 11.49
CA LEU A 15 -6.19 2.84 10.94
C LEU A 15 -5.82 3.81 12.06
N SER A 16 -4.68 4.47 11.92
CA SER A 16 -4.16 5.44 12.89
C SER A 16 -3.61 6.65 12.16
N LEU A 17 -4.04 7.83 12.60
CA LEU A 17 -3.58 9.09 12.04
C LEU A 17 -2.06 9.27 12.15
N ASP A 18 -1.47 8.76 13.22
CA ASP A 18 -0.04 8.90 13.50
C ASP A 18 0.85 7.97 12.67
N LEU A 19 0.26 6.93 12.06
CA LEU A 19 1.03 5.93 11.32
C LEU A 19 0.83 6.01 9.81
N ILE A 20 -0.20 6.71 9.34
CA ILE A 20 -0.61 6.66 7.93
C ILE A 20 0.47 7.25 7.00
N SER A 21 1.06 8.39 7.35
CA SER A 21 2.09 9.07 6.56
C SER A 21 3.36 8.21 6.42
N GLY A 22 3.88 7.72 7.54
CA GLY A 22 5.05 6.85 7.54
C GLY A 22 4.84 5.55 6.78
N ARG A 23 3.64 4.96 6.83
CA ARG A 23 3.29 3.74 6.07
C ARG A 23 3.18 4.00 4.57
N MET A 24 2.61 5.14 4.17
CA MET A 24 2.54 5.55 2.76
C MET A 24 3.95 5.77 2.17
N LEU A 25 4.81 6.49 2.88
CA LEU A 25 6.20 6.70 2.48
C LEU A 25 7.00 5.39 2.47
N SER A 26 6.80 4.52 3.46
CA SER A 26 7.43 3.20 3.48
C SER A 26 7.09 2.39 2.23
N ALA A 27 5.81 2.41 1.80
CA ALA A 27 5.40 1.76 0.57
C ALA A 27 6.17 2.31 -0.65
N SER A 28 6.28 3.64 -0.80
CA SER A 28 7.05 4.26 -1.88
C SER A 28 8.53 3.86 -1.85
N MET A 29 9.15 3.85 -0.66
CA MET A 29 10.54 3.45 -0.50
C MET A 29 10.80 2.00 -0.92
N LEU A 30 9.89 1.07 -0.60
CA LEU A 30 10.01 -0.35 -0.94
C LEU A 30 9.90 -0.61 -2.46
N GLU A 31 9.18 0.24 -3.20
CA GLU A 31 9.01 0.10 -4.64
C GLU A 31 10.23 0.58 -5.43
N THR A 32 10.99 1.51 -4.87
CA THR A 32 12.00 2.26 -5.64
C THR A 32 13.38 1.64 -5.58
N ALA A 33 13.83 1.18 -4.40
CA ALA A 33 15.19 0.67 -4.22
C ALA A 33 15.32 -0.21 -2.96
N ASN A 34 16.37 -1.02 -2.94
CA ASN A 34 16.78 -1.80 -1.78
C ASN A 34 18.31 -1.95 -1.77
N LYS A 35 18.89 -2.58 -0.75
CA LYS A 35 20.36 -2.74 -0.64
C LYS A 35 20.97 -3.52 -1.79
N GLY A 36 20.25 -4.49 -2.37
CA GLY A 36 20.71 -5.26 -3.53
C GLY A 36 20.60 -4.46 -4.85
N TYR A 37 19.65 -3.54 -4.93
CA TYR A 37 19.35 -2.70 -6.09
C TYR A 37 19.18 -1.25 -5.63
N PRO A 38 20.29 -0.53 -5.40
CA PRO A 38 20.30 0.73 -4.64
C PRO A 38 19.75 1.95 -5.41
N THR A 39 19.33 1.79 -6.65
CA THR A 39 18.66 2.86 -7.42
C THR A 39 17.47 2.32 -8.20
N ALA A 40 16.47 3.16 -8.45
CA ALA A 40 15.31 2.82 -9.28
C ALA A 40 15.73 2.27 -10.68
N GLN A 41 16.79 2.81 -11.26
CA GLN A 41 17.29 2.34 -12.55
C GLN A 41 17.82 0.91 -12.47
N VAL A 42 18.60 0.59 -11.42
CA VAL A 42 19.17 -0.76 -11.23
C VAL A 42 18.07 -1.76 -10.96
N LEU A 43 17.10 -1.40 -10.10
CA LEU A 43 15.94 -2.26 -9.80
C LEU A 43 15.09 -2.51 -11.05
N ARG A 44 14.78 -1.49 -11.84
CA ARG A 44 14.03 -1.63 -13.11
C ARG A 44 14.75 -2.48 -14.14
N LYS A 45 16.09 -2.36 -14.25
CA LYS A 45 16.88 -3.26 -15.10
C LYS A 45 16.80 -4.71 -14.64
N HIS A 46 16.82 -4.95 -13.33
CA HIS A 46 16.65 -6.29 -12.78
C HIS A 46 15.27 -6.86 -13.07
N LEU A 47 14.20 -6.07 -12.84
CA LEU A 47 12.83 -6.46 -13.17
C LEU A 47 12.66 -6.77 -14.67
N ALA A 48 13.28 -5.98 -15.55
CA ALA A 48 13.30 -6.26 -16.99
C ALA A 48 14.01 -7.59 -17.31
N ALA A 49 15.13 -7.91 -16.63
CA ALA A 49 15.83 -9.18 -16.76
C ALA A 49 15.02 -10.37 -16.23
N LEU A 50 14.08 -10.14 -15.32
CA LEU A 50 13.08 -11.11 -14.84
C LEU A 50 11.85 -11.15 -15.78
N TYR A 51 12.06 -11.08 -17.08
CA TYR A 51 11.05 -11.11 -18.13
C TYR A 51 9.98 -10.02 -18.02
N GLY A 52 10.36 -8.84 -17.55
CA GLY A 52 9.46 -7.71 -17.37
C GLY A 52 8.54 -7.89 -16.16
N ALA A 53 9.04 -8.50 -15.09
CA ALA A 53 8.32 -8.54 -13.84
C ALA A 53 7.98 -7.13 -13.35
N ASP A 54 6.80 -6.98 -12.76
CA ASP A 54 6.32 -5.72 -12.20
C ASP A 54 6.34 -5.80 -10.67
N LEU A 55 6.95 -4.80 -10.03
CA LEU A 55 6.89 -4.56 -8.60
C LEU A 55 6.04 -3.33 -8.36
N SER A 56 4.98 -3.47 -7.58
CA SER A 56 4.11 -2.36 -7.20
C SER A 56 3.78 -2.38 -5.71
N THR A 57 3.66 -1.20 -5.14
CA THR A 57 3.24 -1.02 -3.75
C THR A 57 2.01 -0.14 -3.68
N HIS A 58 1.10 -0.47 -2.77
CA HIS A 58 -0.11 0.32 -2.55
C HIS A 58 -0.39 0.46 -1.06
N ALA A 59 -0.53 1.69 -0.59
CA ALA A 59 -1.00 2.00 0.75
C ALA A 59 -2.42 2.56 0.64
N TYR A 60 -3.38 1.92 1.32
CA TYR A 60 -4.78 2.30 1.22
C TYR A 60 -5.58 1.92 2.47
N ARG A 61 -6.75 2.50 2.61
CA ARG A 61 -7.70 2.24 3.69
C ARG A 61 -8.75 1.22 3.26
N ARG A 62 -9.11 0.34 4.18
CA ARG A 62 -10.28 -0.53 4.05
C ARG A 62 -11.00 -0.60 5.40
N GLY A 63 -12.16 0.06 5.50
CA GLY A 63 -12.83 0.25 6.80
C GLY A 63 -11.90 0.95 7.79
N GLN A 64 -11.81 0.44 9.00
CA GLN A 64 -10.92 0.92 10.06
C GLN A 64 -9.50 0.32 9.98
N SER A 65 -9.10 -0.21 8.84
CA SER A 65 -7.76 -0.77 8.65
C SER A 65 -6.99 0.00 7.58
N HIS A 66 -5.70 0.15 7.80
CA HIS A 66 -4.74 0.65 6.84
C HIS A 66 -3.89 -0.50 6.33
N LEU A 67 -3.89 -0.69 5.03
CA LEU A 67 -3.21 -1.78 4.35
C LEU A 67 -2.04 -1.24 3.54
N VAL A 68 -0.94 -2.01 3.55
CA VAL A 68 0.19 -1.82 2.63
C VAL A 68 0.38 -3.15 1.90
N ASP A 69 0.19 -3.13 0.59
CA ASP A 69 0.43 -4.25 -0.30
C ASP A 69 1.75 -4.06 -1.04
N VAL A 70 2.60 -5.10 -1.03
CA VAL A 70 3.77 -5.21 -1.88
C VAL A 70 3.53 -6.37 -2.82
N SER A 71 3.43 -6.09 -4.12
CA SER A 71 3.01 -7.04 -5.14
C SER A 71 4.09 -7.22 -6.21
N LEU A 72 4.29 -8.47 -6.61
CA LEU A 72 5.12 -8.85 -7.75
C LEU A 72 4.27 -9.63 -8.75
N THR A 73 4.17 -9.12 -9.98
CA THR A 73 3.48 -9.78 -11.09
C THR A 73 4.49 -10.18 -12.15
N TYR A 74 4.45 -11.41 -12.62
CA TYR A 74 5.44 -11.94 -13.54
C TYR A 74 4.85 -13.05 -14.43
N VAL A 75 5.52 -13.36 -15.54
CA VAL A 75 5.13 -14.44 -16.45
C VAL A 75 5.31 -15.80 -15.78
N ARG A 76 4.43 -16.75 -16.03
CA ARG A 76 4.55 -18.12 -15.51
C ARG A 76 5.74 -18.85 -16.09
N ASP A 77 6.42 -19.63 -15.24
CA ASP A 77 7.61 -20.42 -15.60
C ASP A 77 7.40 -21.37 -16.79
N GLU A 78 6.17 -21.88 -16.97
CA GLU A 78 5.85 -22.80 -18.08
C GLU A 78 6.04 -22.20 -19.49
N PHE A 79 5.98 -20.85 -19.59
CA PHE A 79 6.18 -20.14 -20.86
C PHE A 79 7.66 -19.79 -21.12
N LEU A 80 8.54 -20.15 -20.21
CA LEU A 80 9.97 -19.82 -20.31
C LEU A 80 10.79 -21.03 -20.79
N SER A 81 11.92 -20.73 -21.44
CA SER A 81 12.86 -21.75 -21.89
C SER A 81 13.53 -22.49 -20.72
N LYS A 82 13.75 -21.78 -19.60
CA LYS A 82 14.23 -22.35 -18.33
C LYS A 82 13.02 -22.44 -17.37
N LYS A 83 12.55 -23.65 -17.13
CA LYS A 83 11.40 -23.89 -16.26
C LYS A 83 11.81 -23.86 -14.78
N ASN A 84 10.87 -23.46 -13.92
CA ASN A 84 10.93 -23.53 -12.45
C ASN A 84 12.08 -22.73 -11.80
N VAL A 85 12.46 -21.57 -12.37
CA VAL A 85 13.52 -20.72 -11.83
C VAL A 85 13.00 -19.34 -11.46
N LEU A 86 12.02 -18.82 -12.21
CA LEU A 86 11.59 -17.43 -12.07
C LEU A 86 10.84 -17.20 -10.77
N THR A 87 9.95 -18.11 -10.36
CA THR A 87 9.22 -18.00 -9.08
C THR A 87 10.15 -17.88 -7.89
N ALA A 88 11.25 -18.69 -7.83
CA ALA A 88 12.24 -18.59 -6.78
C ALA A 88 12.99 -17.25 -6.79
N GLN A 89 13.32 -16.72 -7.97
CA GLN A 89 13.96 -15.41 -8.12
C GLN A 89 13.04 -14.27 -7.71
N ILE A 90 11.74 -14.36 -7.99
CA ILE A 90 10.73 -13.39 -7.57
C ILE A 90 10.55 -13.41 -6.04
N LEU A 91 10.52 -14.58 -5.40
CA LEU A 91 10.47 -14.69 -3.95
C LEU A 91 11.76 -14.15 -3.30
N GLU A 92 12.92 -14.36 -3.93
CA GLU A 92 14.17 -13.73 -3.50
C GLU A 92 14.08 -12.21 -3.58
N LEU A 93 13.58 -11.67 -4.70
CA LEU A 93 13.39 -10.22 -4.85
C LEU A 93 12.42 -9.67 -3.80
N LEU A 94 11.30 -10.35 -3.54
CA LEU A 94 10.37 -9.96 -2.47
C LEU A 94 11.06 -9.90 -1.10
N TYR A 95 11.89 -10.93 -0.80
CA TYR A 95 12.70 -10.93 0.42
C TYR A 95 13.63 -9.72 0.48
N GLN A 96 14.36 -9.41 -0.59
CA GLN A 96 15.27 -8.26 -0.64
C GLN A 96 14.53 -6.94 -0.46
N VAL A 97 13.38 -6.77 -1.10
CA VAL A 97 12.53 -5.56 -0.96
C VAL A 97 12.10 -5.35 0.49
N ILE A 98 11.64 -6.41 1.17
CA ILE A 98 11.06 -6.30 2.52
C ILE A 98 12.13 -6.29 3.61
N PHE A 99 13.14 -7.16 3.54
CA PHE A 99 14.08 -7.36 4.65
C PHE A 99 15.43 -6.66 4.45
N ASN A 100 15.70 -6.16 3.25
CA ASN A 100 16.91 -5.41 2.93
C ASN A 100 16.59 -4.06 2.27
N PRO A 101 15.72 -3.23 2.87
CA PRO A 101 15.40 -1.92 2.32
C PRO A 101 16.65 -1.03 2.22
N LEU A 102 16.60 -0.02 1.36
CA LEU A 102 17.70 0.94 1.24
C LEU A 102 17.75 1.83 2.48
N SER A 103 18.53 1.42 3.46
CA SER A 103 18.61 2.05 4.78
C SER A 103 20.04 2.06 5.32
N ASN A 104 20.37 3.06 6.13
CA ASN A 104 21.57 3.22 6.92
C ASN A 104 21.17 3.15 8.40
N GLU A 105 21.74 2.19 9.14
CA GLU A 105 21.46 1.99 10.57
C GLU A 105 19.94 2.00 10.90
N ASP A 106 19.41 3.11 11.43
CA ASP A 106 18.04 3.28 11.90
C ASP A 106 17.21 4.28 11.07
N GLU A 107 17.61 4.54 9.81
CA GLU A 107 16.91 5.44 8.89
C GLU A 107 16.97 4.93 7.44
N PHE A 108 15.98 5.31 6.62
CA PHE A 108 16.08 5.14 5.18
C PHE A 108 17.21 6.00 4.60
N GLU A 109 17.78 5.59 3.46
CA GLU A 109 18.77 6.43 2.77
C GLU A 109 18.13 7.78 2.42
N ASN A 110 18.76 8.86 2.91
CA ASN A 110 18.12 10.16 2.99
C ASN A 110 17.81 10.77 1.61
N ASN A 111 18.69 10.60 0.63
CA ASN A 111 18.44 11.15 -0.71
C ASN A 111 17.28 10.43 -1.41
N ALA A 112 17.21 9.11 -1.33
CA ALA A 112 16.08 8.35 -1.86
C ALA A 112 14.77 8.73 -1.14
N PHE A 113 14.82 8.88 0.18
CA PHE A 113 13.67 9.30 0.99
C PHE A 113 13.13 10.67 0.55
N GLU A 114 13.99 11.67 0.39
CA GLU A 114 13.55 13.00 -0.03
C GLU A 114 12.95 13.02 -1.44
N ILE A 115 13.47 12.19 -2.35
CA ILE A 115 12.91 12.03 -3.69
C ILE A 115 11.50 11.44 -3.60
N GLU A 116 11.33 10.33 -2.88
CA GLU A 116 10.03 9.65 -2.75
C GLU A 116 9.01 10.52 -2.00
N LYS A 117 9.43 11.21 -0.95
CA LYS A 117 8.60 12.18 -0.23
C LYS A 117 8.08 13.27 -1.16
N LYS A 118 8.97 13.86 -1.97
CA LYS A 118 8.59 14.89 -2.95
C LYS A 118 7.61 14.36 -3.99
N GLN A 119 7.82 13.13 -4.50
CA GLN A 119 6.93 12.52 -5.48
C GLN A 119 5.56 12.21 -4.87
N LEU A 120 5.50 11.71 -3.64
CA LEU A 120 4.26 11.43 -2.95
C LEU A 120 3.46 12.71 -2.69
N LEU A 121 4.13 13.79 -2.25
CA LEU A 121 3.49 15.10 -2.06
C LEU A 121 2.92 15.63 -3.37
N ALA A 122 3.68 15.61 -4.47
CA ALA A 122 3.23 16.07 -5.77
C ALA A 122 2.02 15.25 -6.28
N ARG A 123 2.00 13.93 -6.03
CA ARG A 123 0.85 13.09 -6.37
C ARG A 123 -0.40 13.49 -5.60
N LEU A 124 -0.30 13.69 -4.29
CA LEU A 124 -1.44 14.10 -3.46
C LEU A 124 -1.95 15.50 -3.82
N GLU A 125 -1.06 16.42 -4.18
CA GLU A 125 -1.45 17.73 -4.70
C GLU A 125 -2.22 17.60 -6.01
N SER A 126 -1.77 16.75 -6.92
CA SER A 126 -2.47 16.47 -8.19
C SER A 126 -3.84 15.81 -7.98
N GLU A 127 -3.97 14.92 -6.98
CA GLU A 127 -5.26 14.32 -6.63
C GLU A 127 -6.30 15.37 -6.19
N LEU A 128 -5.89 16.48 -5.57
CA LEU A 128 -6.78 17.59 -5.21
C LEU A 128 -7.30 18.38 -6.41
N GLU A 129 -6.63 18.28 -7.56
CA GLU A 129 -7.07 18.93 -8.81
C GLU A 129 -8.17 18.12 -9.52
N ASP A 130 -8.29 16.80 -9.25
CA ASP A 130 -9.37 15.97 -9.77
C ASP A 130 -10.69 16.33 -9.07
N PRO A 131 -11.68 16.87 -9.81
CA PRO A 131 -12.92 17.32 -9.19
C PRO A 131 -13.79 16.18 -8.64
N PHE A 132 -13.73 14.98 -9.22
CA PHE A 132 -14.48 13.82 -8.72
C PHE A 132 -13.87 13.30 -7.42
N PHE A 133 -12.55 13.15 -7.42
CA PHE A 133 -11.83 12.75 -6.22
C PHE A 133 -12.03 13.76 -5.07
N PHE A 134 -11.98 15.06 -5.38
CA PHE A 134 -12.26 16.12 -4.43
C PHE A 134 -13.67 16.01 -3.85
N ALA A 135 -14.70 15.87 -4.70
CA ALA A 135 -16.10 15.75 -4.26
C ALA A 135 -16.28 14.51 -3.36
N HIS A 136 -15.65 13.38 -3.71
CA HIS A 136 -15.67 12.16 -2.89
C HIS A 136 -15.04 12.37 -1.51
N LYS A 137 -13.94 13.13 -1.42
CA LYS A 137 -13.30 13.42 -0.14
C LYS A 137 -14.10 14.40 0.72
N GLU A 138 -14.77 15.37 0.13
CA GLU A 138 -15.72 16.25 0.83
C GLU A 138 -16.91 15.41 1.39
N LEU A 139 -17.39 14.43 0.62
CA LEU A 139 -18.43 13.51 1.09
C LEU A 139 -17.91 12.65 2.27
N ASP A 140 -16.70 12.11 2.21
CA ASP A 140 -16.09 11.35 3.32
C ASP A 140 -16.13 12.16 4.64
N GLN A 141 -15.78 13.45 4.59
CA GLN A 141 -15.80 14.33 5.76
C GLN A 141 -17.20 14.56 6.35
N LEU A 142 -18.20 14.61 5.50
CA LEU A 142 -19.60 14.78 5.95
C LEU A 142 -20.20 13.46 6.44
N PHE A 143 -19.84 12.35 5.81
CA PHE A 143 -20.47 11.06 6.04
C PHE A 143 -19.90 10.34 7.26
N PHE A 144 -18.57 10.24 7.39
CA PHE A 144 -17.94 9.54 8.48
C PHE A 144 -17.91 10.36 9.77
N GLN A 145 -18.04 9.69 10.93
CA GLN A 145 -17.97 10.33 12.26
C GLN A 145 -16.57 10.25 12.86
N GLU A 146 -15.80 9.25 12.47
CA GLU A 146 -14.45 9.02 12.97
C GLU A 146 -13.43 9.84 12.19
N GLU A 147 -12.59 10.59 12.89
CA GLU A 147 -11.59 11.50 12.29
C GLU A 147 -10.65 10.79 11.33
N SER A 148 -10.22 9.58 11.69
CA SER A 148 -9.34 8.77 10.82
C SER A 148 -9.99 8.40 9.48
N MET A 149 -11.32 8.37 9.42
CA MET A 149 -12.10 8.11 8.22
C MET A 149 -12.36 9.37 7.38
N GLN A 150 -12.21 10.54 7.95
CA GLN A 150 -12.46 11.85 7.32
C GLN A 150 -11.21 12.42 6.62
N LEU A 151 -10.08 11.72 6.67
CA LEU A 151 -8.82 12.21 6.10
C LEU A 151 -8.92 12.57 4.62
N VAL A 152 -8.53 13.79 4.31
CA VAL A 152 -8.39 14.31 2.96
C VAL A 152 -6.90 14.47 2.57
N PRO A 153 -6.56 14.57 1.27
CA PRO A 153 -5.17 14.74 0.85
C PRO A 153 -4.44 15.90 1.50
N ARG A 154 -5.13 16.99 1.82
CA ARG A 154 -4.53 18.16 2.49
C ARG A 154 -3.96 17.79 3.87
N ASP A 155 -4.67 16.97 4.65
CA ASP A 155 -4.23 16.53 5.97
C ASP A 155 -3.05 15.57 5.83
N LEU A 156 -3.08 14.72 4.81
CA LEU A 156 -1.98 13.81 4.48
C LEU A 156 -0.72 14.57 4.03
N ILE A 157 -0.86 15.61 3.21
CA ILE A 157 0.25 16.48 2.78
C ILE A 157 0.95 17.10 4.00
N ALA A 158 0.17 17.66 4.95
CA ALA A 158 0.73 18.24 6.16
C ALA A 158 1.55 17.21 6.95
N ARG A 159 0.97 16.03 7.22
CA ARG A 159 1.62 14.94 7.97
C ARG A 159 2.87 14.39 7.26
N ILE A 160 2.79 14.15 5.95
CA ILE A 160 3.92 13.67 5.15
C ILE A 160 5.06 14.70 5.13
N SER A 161 4.73 15.99 5.10
CA SER A 161 5.74 17.06 5.13
C SER A 161 6.59 17.07 6.42
N GLU A 162 6.03 16.58 7.53
CA GLU A 162 6.71 16.48 8.83
C GLU A 162 7.57 15.19 8.96
N GLU A 163 7.35 14.19 8.11
CA GLU A 163 8.09 12.93 8.16
C GLU A 163 9.58 13.12 7.81
N THR A 164 10.42 12.37 8.51
CA THR A 164 11.86 12.27 8.27
C THR A 164 12.22 10.84 7.83
N SER A 165 13.40 10.65 7.25
CA SER A 165 13.93 9.32 6.90
C SER A 165 13.92 8.37 8.11
N LYS A 166 14.22 8.89 9.30
CA LYS A 166 14.22 8.16 10.56
C LYS A 166 12.81 7.80 11.05
N SER A 167 11.87 8.76 11.08
CA SER A 167 10.49 8.50 11.51
C SER A 167 9.79 7.51 10.56
N CYS A 168 10.02 7.64 9.27
CA CYS A 168 9.51 6.73 8.26
C CYS A 168 10.09 5.31 8.43
N TYR A 169 11.40 5.17 8.65
CA TYR A 169 12.02 3.88 8.90
C TYR A 169 11.51 3.23 10.20
N SER A 170 11.29 4.00 11.25
CA SER A 170 10.66 3.53 12.49
C SER A 170 9.25 2.99 12.23
N SER A 171 8.44 3.71 11.42
CA SER A 171 7.11 3.25 11.00
C SER A 171 7.17 1.94 10.20
N PHE A 172 8.15 1.82 9.31
CA PHE A 172 8.40 0.58 8.57
C PHE A 172 8.78 -0.59 9.48
N GLN A 173 9.70 -0.38 10.43
CA GLN A 173 10.09 -1.42 11.40
C GLN A 173 8.90 -1.87 12.27
N LYS A 174 8.05 -0.92 12.69
CA LYS A 174 6.82 -1.20 13.41
C LYS A 174 5.86 -2.04 12.56
N MET A 175 5.68 -1.69 11.28
CA MET A 175 4.87 -2.44 10.32
C MET A 175 5.36 -3.90 10.22
N LEU A 176 6.67 -4.13 10.05
CA LEU A 176 7.25 -5.47 9.99
C LEU A 176 7.05 -6.27 11.27
N LYS A 177 7.08 -5.63 12.43
CA LYS A 177 7.02 -6.27 13.74
C LYS A 177 5.59 -6.54 14.21
N GLU A 178 4.66 -5.63 13.97
CA GLU A 178 3.37 -5.59 14.64
C GLU A 178 2.18 -5.91 13.72
N ASP A 179 2.29 -5.60 12.42
CA ASP A 179 1.17 -5.80 11.50
C ASP A 179 0.83 -7.29 11.31
N ARG A 180 -0.44 -7.55 11.06
CA ARG A 180 -0.85 -8.81 10.46
C ARG A 180 -0.28 -8.88 9.05
N ILE A 181 0.34 -10.03 8.73
CA ILE A 181 0.93 -10.28 7.41
C ILE A 181 0.17 -11.42 6.76
N ASP A 182 -0.38 -11.15 5.58
CA ASP A 182 -1.02 -12.14 4.72
C ASP A 182 -0.24 -12.24 3.40
N LEU A 183 -0.01 -13.46 2.93
CA LEU A 183 0.63 -13.74 1.64
C LEU A 183 -0.40 -14.34 0.69
N PHE A 184 -0.61 -13.69 -0.44
CA PHE A 184 -1.52 -14.13 -1.48
C PHE A 184 -0.74 -14.59 -2.71
N PHE A 185 -1.05 -15.79 -3.17
CA PHE A 185 -0.50 -16.38 -4.39
C PHE A 185 -1.64 -16.59 -5.38
N LEU A 186 -1.63 -15.85 -6.46
CA LEU A 186 -2.63 -15.95 -7.52
C LEU A 186 -1.96 -16.43 -8.81
N GLY A 187 -2.28 -17.64 -9.22
CA GLY A 187 -1.71 -18.24 -10.43
C GLY A 187 -1.47 -19.74 -10.30
N ASP A 188 -0.42 -20.23 -10.92
CA ASP A 188 0.00 -21.61 -10.91
C ASP A 188 1.35 -21.74 -10.21
N PHE A 189 1.34 -22.36 -9.04
CA PHE A 189 2.50 -22.45 -8.14
C PHE A 189 2.72 -23.89 -7.68
N ASN A 190 3.98 -24.23 -7.49
CA ASN A 190 4.36 -25.41 -6.73
C ASN A 190 4.36 -25.06 -5.23
N GLU A 191 3.41 -25.56 -4.46
CA GLU A 191 3.25 -25.24 -3.04
C GLU A 191 4.49 -25.58 -2.22
N ILE A 192 5.14 -26.72 -2.49
CA ILE A 192 6.32 -27.17 -1.76
C ILE A 192 7.48 -26.19 -1.98
N GLU A 193 7.71 -25.81 -3.23
CA GLU A 193 8.77 -24.85 -3.60
C GLU A 193 8.52 -23.47 -2.97
N VAL A 194 7.28 -23.00 -3.00
CA VAL A 194 6.88 -21.73 -2.37
C VAL A 194 7.16 -21.77 -0.87
N LEU A 195 6.69 -22.82 -0.17
CA LEU A 195 6.89 -22.95 1.27
C LEU A 195 8.38 -23.04 1.66
N GLU A 196 9.20 -23.71 0.88
CA GLU A 196 10.64 -23.79 1.11
C GLU A 196 11.30 -22.41 0.97
N ASN A 197 10.96 -21.66 -0.06
CA ASN A 197 11.48 -20.29 -0.24
C ASN A 197 11.01 -19.33 0.84
N LEU A 198 9.80 -19.52 1.39
CA LEU A 198 9.28 -18.68 2.46
C LEU A 198 9.91 -18.92 3.83
N LYS A 199 10.57 -20.05 4.06
CA LYS A 199 11.27 -20.34 5.34
C LYS A 199 12.28 -19.25 5.71
N LYS A 200 12.96 -18.66 4.74
CA LYS A 200 13.93 -17.57 4.96
C LYS A 200 13.32 -16.27 5.45
N PHE A 201 12.02 -16.05 5.21
CA PHE A 201 11.32 -14.82 5.65
C PHE A 201 11.23 -14.73 7.17
N ASN A 202 11.37 -15.87 7.87
CA ASN A 202 11.34 -15.95 9.33
C ASN A 202 10.18 -15.18 9.98
N LEU A 203 9.01 -15.25 9.35
CA LEU A 203 7.81 -14.59 9.83
C LEU A 203 7.31 -15.30 11.10
N THR A 204 7.18 -14.56 12.17
CA THR A 204 6.57 -15.05 13.41
C THR A 204 5.07 -14.88 13.38
N GLY A 205 4.34 -15.86 13.94
CA GLY A 205 2.87 -15.75 14.04
C GLY A 205 2.45 -14.51 14.85
N ARG A 206 1.39 -13.85 14.38
CA ARG A 206 0.76 -12.73 15.09
C ARG A 206 -0.43 -13.26 15.90
N LYS A 207 -0.55 -12.82 17.15
CA LYS A 207 -1.64 -13.26 18.04
C LYS A 207 -2.91 -12.46 17.87
N GLU A 208 -2.79 -11.20 17.46
CA GLU A 208 -3.93 -10.30 17.35
C GLU A 208 -4.48 -10.30 15.93
N THR A 209 -5.79 -10.42 15.83
CA THR A 209 -6.52 -10.23 14.58
C THR A 209 -6.91 -8.76 14.46
N VAL A 210 -6.57 -8.14 13.34
CA VAL A 210 -7.02 -6.77 13.06
C VAL A 210 -8.50 -6.82 12.71
N ASN A 211 -9.33 -6.08 13.46
CA ASN A 211 -10.73 -5.93 13.11
C ASN A 211 -10.85 -4.97 11.91
N ILE A 212 -11.34 -5.48 10.78
CA ILE A 212 -11.56 -4.70 9.57
C ILE A 212 -12.99 -4.15 9.45
N GLN A 213 -13.88 -4.53 10.39
CA GLN A 213 -15.27 -4.08 10.36
C GLN A 213 -15.35 -2.64 10.85
N TYR A 214 -16.06 -1.82 10.11
CA TYR A 214 -16.44 -0.48 10.51
C TYR A 214 -17.93 -0.47 10.81
N GLN A 215 -18.29 0.01 11.99
CA GLN A 215 -19.67 0.20 12.39
C GLN A 215 -19.87 1.67 12.77
N GLN A 216 -20.73 2.34 12.04
CA GLN A 216 -21.12 3.72 12.33
C GLN A 216 -22.58 3.73 12.79
N GLY A 217 -22.87 4.45 13.87
CA GLY A 217 -24.23 4.64 14.34
C GLY A 217 -25.07 5.34 13.27
N TYR A 218 -26.32 4.90 13.14
CA TYR A 218 -27.27 5.54 12.24
C TYR A 218 -27.53 7.00 12.68
N SER A 219 -27.48 7.92 11.73
CA SER A 219 -27.84 9.32 11.94
C SER A 219 -28.93 9.71 10.96
N ASN A 220 -30.06 10.17 11.47
CA ASN A 220 -31.18 10.68 10.67
C ASN A 220 -31.01 12.17 10.33
N VAL A 221 -29.79 12.67 10.36
CA VAL A 221 -29.47 14.07 10.06
C VAL A 221 -28.93 14.16 8.64
N LEU A 222 -29.62 14.93 7.78
CA LEU A 222 -29.09 15.32 6.50
C LEU A 222 -27.91 16.27 6.70
N ARG A 223 -26.78 15.95 6.10
CA ARG A 223 -25.59 16.81 6.05
C ARG A 223 -25.32 17.19 4.62
N GLU A 224 -25.17 18.47 4.36
CA GLU A 224 -24.90 19.01 3.05
C GLU A 224 -23.61 19.83 3.06
N GLY A 225 -22.81 19.71 2.01
CA GLY A 225 -21.64 20.55 1.76
C GLY A 225 -21.66 21.06 0.34
N ILE A 226 -21.31 22.32 0.14
CA ILE A 226 -21.19 22.93 -1.19
C ILE A 226 -19.78 23.52 -1.31
N ALA A 227 -18.96 22.91 -2.16
CA ALA A 227 -17.67 23.45 -2.55
C ALA A 227 -17.80 24.11 -3.93
N ARG A 228 -17.36 25.37 -4.04
CA ARG A 228 -17.37 26.11 -5.30
C ARG A 228 -15.97 26.13 -5.90
N LYS A 229 -15.84 25.51 -7.08
CA LYS A 229 -14.63 25.57 -7.91
C LYS A 229 -14.99 26.15 -9.27
N ASN A 230 -14.02 26.74 -9.94
CA ASN A 230 -14.22 27.27 -11.30
C ASN A 230 -14.15 26.12 -12.33
N LEU A 231 -15.23 25.34 -12.43
CA LEU A 231 -15.34 24.17 -13.30
C LEU A 231 -16.47 24.37 -14.30
N GLY A 232 -16.36 23.77 -15.49
CA GLY A 232 -17.40 23.77 -16.51
C GLY A 232 -18.57 22.80 -16.23
N GLN A 233 -18.55 22.08 -15.13
CA GLN A 233 -19.57 21.09 -14.75
C GLN A 233 -19.79 21.07 -13.24
N SER A 234 -20.97 20.59 -12.82
CA SER A 234 -21.30 20.34 -11.41
C SER A 234 -21.21 18.86 -11.14
N ILE A 235 -20.69 18.51 -9.96
CA ILE A 235 -20.60 17.13 -9.47
C ILE A 235 -21.46 17.03 -8.23
N LEU A 236 -22.29 16.00 -8.15
CA LEU A 236 -23.11 15.66 -7.01
C LEU A 236 -22.73 14.26 -6.55
N GLU A 237 -22.31 14.14 -5.29
CA GLU A 237 -22.11 12.85 -4.62
C GLU A 237 -23.05 12.72 -3.43
N MET A 238 -23.56 11.53 -3.20
CA MET A 238 -24.49 11.23 -2.12
C MET A 238 -24.07 9.94 -1.41
N GLY A 239 -23.98 9.99 -0.08
CA GLY A 239 -23.69 8.84 0.77
C GLY A 239 -24.92 8.43 1.58
N TYR A 240 -25.24 7.14 1.56
CA TYR A 240 -26.34 6.56 2.32
C TYR A 240 -25.83 5.44 3.21
N HIS A 241 -26.37 5.36 4.41
CA HIS A 241 -26.16 4.20 5.28
C HIS A 241 -27.16 3.09 4.89
N SER A 242 -26.67 1.87 4.74
CA SER A 242 -27.49 0.68 4.55
C SER A 242 -27.25 -0.30 5.69
N THR A 243 -28.31 -0.98 6.13
CA THR A 243 -28.22 -2.10 7.08
C THR A 243 -27.91 -3.42 6.37
N ILE A 244 -27.95 -3.43 5.03
CA ILE A 244 -27.65 -4.59 4.21
C ILE A 244 -26.15 -4.61 3.94
N GLY A 245 -25.48 -5.67 4.37
CA GLY A 245 -24.06 -5.92 4.16
C GLY A 245 -23.78 -6.70 2.86
N TYR A 246 -22.51 -6.75 2.47
CA TYR A 246 -22.07 -7.60 1.37
C TYR A 246 -22.25 -9.08 1.75
N GLY A 247 -23.06 -9.82 0.99
CA GLY A 247 -23.37 -11.23 1.24
C GLY A 247 -24.65 -11.47 2.05
N ASP A 248 -25.40 -10.42 2.40
CA ASP A 248 -26.76 -10.55 2.89
C ASP A 248 -27.72 -10.83 1.71
N ASP A 249 -28.55 -11.85 1.83
CA ASP A 249 -29.59 -12.23 0.84
C ASP A 249 -30.84 -11.35 0.98
#